data_0c3006b014d8205f5d934dea267d49d1
#
_entry.id   0c3006b014d8205f5d934dea267d49d1
#
_cell.length_a   1.000
_cell.length_b   1.000
_cell.length_c   1.000
_cell.angle_alpha   90.00
_cell.angle_beta   90.00
_cell.angle_gamma   90.00
#
_symmetry.space_group_name_H-M   'P 1'
#
loop_
_entity.id
_entity.type
_entity.pdbx_description
1 polymer ?
#
loop_
_entity_poly.entity_id
_entity_poly.type
_entity_poly.pdbx_seq_one_letter_code
_entity_poly.pdbx_strand_id
1 'polypeptide(L)'
;EMTRDLRKIARKYPGKTGLSSLGRTYDNREIWCLRVGNPSAAKKLVIDAAIHAREWKNTQVIMRQTEEILREYGEHRARFRSTCLYILPMDNPDGVTISQYGASGIRNAKLRKKIQKIGHFNTWKNNARGVNINNNFPAGFSADKKKDKKKGKKRKPDATTYTGKKAASEKETKALISFIKRISPKTVLNLHSTGSILYWDFDVSSPLHEKQYRLASEIKKRNHYRMMPKSSSTEEHGGFADWLVYEKKI
;
A
#
# COMPACT_ATOMS: atom_id res chain seq x y z
N GLU A 1 4.41 -16.49 -8.47
CA GLU A 1 3.29 -17.11 -7.73
C GLU A 1 2.08 -16.17 -7.73
N MET A 2 2.06 -15.05 -7.03
CA MET A 2 0.94 -14.09 -6.96
C MET A 2 0.32 -13.73 -8.32
N THR A 3 1.11 -13.37 -9.33
CA THR A 3 0.60 -13.03 -10.68
C THR A 3 -0.17 -14.18 -11.32
N ARG A 4 0.31 -15.42 -11.18
CA ARG A 4 -0.39 -16.60 -11.66
C ARG A 4 -1.72 -16.81 -10.96
N ASP A 5 -1.74 -16.60 -9.65
CA ASP A 5 -2.93 -16.80 -8.81
C ASP A 5 -3.97 -15.72 -9.09
N LEU A 6 -3.57 -14.45 -9.26
CA LEU A 6 -4.47 -13.38 -9.70
C LEU A 6 -5.11 -13.66 -11.06
N ARG A 7 -4.33 -14.16 -12.03
CA ARG A 7 -4.85 -14.56 -13.34
C ARG A 7 -5.81 -15.74 -13.25
N LYS A 8 -5.54 -16.70 -12.35
CA LYS A 8 -6.43 -17.84 -12.09
C LYS A 8 -7.76 -17.35 -11.49
N ILE A 9 -7.71 -16.48 -10.49
CA ILE A 9 -8.90 -15.86 -9.89
C ILE A 9 -9.71 -15.11 -10.94
N ALA A 10 -9.08 -14.25 -11.74
CA ALA A 10 -9.79 -13.48 -12.76
C ALA A 10 -10.49 -14.37 -13.80
N ARG A 11 -9.86 -15.47 -14.19
CA ARG A 11 -10.48 -16.46 -15.12
C ARG A 11 -11.61 -17.26 -14.47
N LYS A 12 -11.47 -17.60 -13.18
CA LYS A 12 -12.47 -18.38 -12.44
C LYS A 12 -13.76 -17.58 -12.20
N TYR A 13 -13.68 -16.26 -12.09
CA TYR A 13 -14.82 -15.39 -11.76
C TYR A 13 -15.04 -14.29 -12.83
N PRO A 14 -15.34 -14.68 -14.08
CA PRO A 14 -15.59 -13.74 -15.15
C PRO A 14 -16.82 -12.88 -14.84
N GLY A 15 -16.82 -11.62 -15.29
CA GLY A 15 -17.89 -10.66 -14.99
C GLY A 15 -17.94 -10.12 -13.57
N LYS A 16 -17.42 -10.88 -12.58
CA LYS A 16 -17.32 -10.44 -11.18
C LYS A 16 -16.02 -9.75 -10.87
N THR A 17 -14.95 -10.07 -11.60
CA THR A 17 -13.61 -9.56 -11.39
C THR A 17 -13.07 -8.83 -12.63
N GLY A 18 -12.02 -8.02 -12.41
CA GLY A 18 -11.22 -7.45 -13.47
C GLY A 18 -9.78 -7.28 -12.99
N LEU A 19 -8.82 -7.82 -13.73
CA LEU A 19 -7.40 -7.71 -13.42
C LEU A 19 -6.75 -6.65 -14.30
N SER A 20 -6.04 -5.71 -13.69
CA SER A 20 -5.30 -4.65 -14.39
C SER A 20 -3.97 -4.37 -13.73
N SER A 21 -3.03 -3.80 -14.49
CA SER A 21 -1.78 -3.28 -13.97
C SER A 21 -1.88 -1.78 -13.75
N LEU A 22 -1.38 -1.30 -12.63
CA LEU A 22 -1.24 0.13 -12.33
C LEU A 22 0.03 0.73 -12.94
N GLY A 23 0.95 -0.13 -13.40
CA GLY A 23 2.23 0.24 -13.96
C GLY A 23 3.31 -0.77 -13.63
N ARG A 24 4.54 -0.44 -14.01
CA ARG A 24 5.71 -1.31 -13.81
C ARG A 24 6.76 -0.67 -12.91
N THR A 25 7.35 -1.48 -12.06
CA THR A 25 8.47 -1.11 -11.18
C THR A 25 9.77 -0.89 -11.96
N TYR A 26 10.84 -0.60 -11.24
CA TYR A 26 12.18 -0.42 -11.84
C TYR A 26 12.79 -1.72 -12.37
N ASP A 27 12.41 -2.89 -11.81
CA ASP A 27 12.82 -4.19 -12.30
C ASP A 27 11.76 -4.84 -13.21
N ASN A 28 10.86 -4.01 -13.77
CA ASN A 28 9.85 -4.38 -14.76
C ASN A 28 8.82 -5.41 -14.27
N ARG A 29 8.45 -5.36 -12.97
CA ARG A 29 7.34 -6.13 -12.42
C ARG A 29 6.06 -5.32 -12.46
N GLU A 30 4.93 -5.98 -12.74
CA GLU A 30 3.61 -5.35 -12.70
C GLU A 30 3.19 -5.06 -11.26
N ILE A 31 2.55 -3.90 -11.06
CA ILE A 31 1.81 -3.56 -9.85
C ILE A 31 0.35 -3.89 -10.12
N TRP A 32 -0.09 -5.03 -9.64
CA TRP A 32 -1.41 -5.57 -9.95
C TRP A 32 -2.52 -4.97 -9.10
N CYS A 33 -3.67 -4.76 -9.73
CA CYS A 33 -4.94 -4.45 -9.09
C CYS A 33 -6.01 -5.45 -9.55
N LEU A 34 -6.63 -6.14 -8.61
CA LEU A 34 -7.80 -6.97 -8.84
C LEU A 34 -9.05 -6.22 -8.37
N ARG A 35 -9.95 -5.94 -9.30
CA ARG A 35 -11.28 -5.40 -9.00
C ARG A 35 -12.26 -6.54 -8.73
N VAL A 36 -13.10 -6.40 -7.71
CA VAL A 36 -14.23 -7.29 -7.40
C VAL A 36 -15.50 -6.45 -7.32
N GLY A 37 -16.54 -6.84 -8.04
CA GLY A 37 -17.82 -6.15 -8.07
C GLY A 37 -18.00 -5.17 -9.24
N ASN A 38 -19.03 -4.34 -9.17
CA ASN A 38 -19.40 -3.42 -10.23
C ASN A 38 -18.46 -2.20 -10.29
N PRO A 39 -17.73 -1.95 -11.39
CA PRO A 39 -16.84 -0.80 -11.51
C PRO A 39 -17.57 0.56 -11.47
N SER A 40 -18.85 0.58 -11.83
CA SER A 40 -19.69 1.78 -11.78
C SER A 40 -20.35 2.02 -10.43
N ALA A 41 -20.08 1.18 -9.42
CA ALA A 41 -20.63 1.36 -8.08
C ALA A 41 -20.16 2.69 -7.46
N ALA A 42 -21.09 3.38 -6.79
CA ALA A 42 -20.81 4.65 -6.12
C ALA A 42 -19.86 4.49 -4.92
N LYS A 43 -19.88 3.34 -4.25
CA LYS A 43 -18.99 3.01 -3.14
C LYS A 43 -17.80 2.21 -3.67
N LYS A 44 -16.61 2.79 -3.58
CA LYS A 44 -15.35 2.13 -3.95
C LYS A 44 -14.46 2.03 -2.72
N LEU A 45 -13.98 0.82 -2.45
CA LEU A 45 -13.03 0.52 -1.38
C LEU A 45 -11.73 0.03 -1.99
N VAL A 46 -10.62 0.40 -1.39
CA VAL A 46 -9.30 -0.13 -1.71
C VAL A 46 -8.75 -0.85 -0.50
N ILE A 47 -8.15 -2.01 -0.73
CA ILE A 47 -7.32 -2.70 0.25
C ILE A 47 -5.98 -2.94 -0.41
N ASP A 48 -4.91 -2.46 0.20
CA ASP A 48 -3.55 -2.65 -0.30
C ASP A 48 -2.66 -3.34 0.71
N ALA A 49 -1.57 -3.92 0.23
CA ALA A 49 -0.65 -4.67 1.06
C ALA A 49 0.78 -4.59 0.52
N ALA A 50 1.73 -4.92 1.39
CA ALA A 50 3.15 -5.04 1.07
C ALA A 50 3.76 -3.78 0.43
N ILE A 51 3.34 -2.59 0.85
CA ILE A 51 4.04 -1.33 0.55
C ILE A 51 5.44 -1.35 1.17
N HIS A 52 5.58 -1.94 2.35
CA HIS A 52 6.87 -2.31 2.92
C HIS A 52 7.25 -3.74 2.52
N ALA A 53 8.40 -3.89 1.92
CA ALA A 53 8.86 -5.12 1.29
C ALA A 53 8.87 -6.36 2.21
N ARG A 54 9.32 -6.21 3.46
CA ARG A 54 9.40 -7.30 4.45
C ARG A 54 8.03 -7.76 4.99
N GLU A 55 6.99 -7.03 4.67
CA GLU A 55 5.61 -7.30 5.12
C GLU A 55 4.81 -8.14 4.11
N TRP A 56 5.49 -8.93 3.31
CA TRP A 56 4.94 -9.73 2.20
C TRP A 56 3.89 -10.78 2.63
N LYS A 57 3.86 -11.18 3.89
CA LYS A 57 2.81 -12.08 4.41
C LYS A 57 1.41 -11.46 4.27
N ASN A 58 1.29 -10.15 4.32
CA ASN A 58 0.01 -9.46 4.08
C ASN A 58 -0.54 -9.73 2.68
N THR A 59 0.33 -9.94 1.68
CA THR A 59 -0.10 -10.39 0.36
C THR A 59 -0.82 -11.73 0.41
N GLN A 60 -0.32 -12.67 1.19
CA GLN A 60 -0.97 -13.99 1.33
C GLN A 60 -2.33 -13.87 2.02
N VAL A 61 -2.41 -13.05 3.07
CA VAL A 61 -3.65 -12.79 3.81
C VAL A 61 -4.71 -12.19 2.88
N ILE A 62 -4.39 -11.13 2.15
CA ILE A 62 -5.35 -10.45 1.27
C ILE A 62 -5.76 -11.33 0.08
N MET A 63 -4.85 -12.13 -0.45
CA MET A 63 -5.17 -13.09 -1.51
C MET A 63 -6.14 -14.16 -1.02
N ARG A 64 -5.94 -14.70 0.18
CA ARG A 64 -6.86 -15.66 0.80
C ARG A 64 -8.22 -15.04 1.08
N GLN A 65 -8.27 -13.86 1.67
CA GLN A 65 -9.52 -13.13 1.90
C GLN A 65 -10.28 -12.87 0.58
N THR A 66 -9.54 -12.56 -0.49
CA THR A 66 -10.13 -12.35 -1.81
C THR A 66 -10.84 -13.61 -2.34
N GLU A 67 -10.23 -14.77 -2.17
CA GLU A 67 -10.85 -16.04 -2.56
C GLU A 67 -12.12 -16.33 -1.76
N GLU A 68 -12.12 -16.07 -0.45
CA GLU A 68 -13.29 -16.22 0.41
C GLU A 68 -14.42 -15.26 -0.03
N ILE A 69 -14.11 -13.98 -0.20
CA ILE A 69 -15.07 -12.97 -0.69
C ILE A 69 -15.70 -13.40 -2.02
N LEU A 70 -14.91 -13.94 -2.93
CA LEU A 70 -15.42 -14.40 -4.24
C LEU A 70 -16.21 -15.68 -4.16
N ARG A 71 -15.89 -16.57 -3.23
CA ARG A 71 -16.67 -17.78 -2.96
C ARG A 71 -18.08 -17.41 -2.47
N GLU A 72 -18.17 -16.44 -1.56
CA GLU A 72 -19.41 -15.96 -0.97
C GLU A 72 -20.11 -14.87 -1.80
N TYR A 73 -19.55 -14.49 -2.96
CA TYR A 73 -20.08 -13.41 -3.79
C TYR A 73 -21.55 -13.60 -4.16
N GLY A 74 -21.98 -14.85 -4.39
CA GLY A 74 -23.38 -15.17 -4.73
C GLY A 74 -24.36 -14.77 -3.63
N GLU A 75 -24.01 -15.06 -2.38
CA GLU A 75 -24.80 -14.76 -1.18
C GLU A 75 -24.86 -13.26 -0.89
N HIS A 76 -23.81 -12.52 -1.24
CA HIS A 76 -23.69 -11.08 -1.01
C HIS A 76 -23.84 -10.22 -2.29
N ARG A 77 -24.53 -10.76 -3.30
CA ARG A 77 -24.66 -10.11 -4.62
C ARG A 77 -25.17 -8.67 -4.56
N ALA A 78 -26.13 -8.38 -3.68
CA ALA A 78 -26.68 -7.04 -3.50
C ALA A 78 -25.62 -6.04 -3.03
N ARG A 79 -24.75 -6.46 -2.09
CA ARG A 79 -23.64 -5.65 -1.59
C ARG A 79 -22.65 -5.29 -2.71
N PHE A 80 -22.32 -6.22 -3.59
CA PHE A 80 -21.39 -6.00 -4.71
C PHE A 80 -22.01 -5.27 -5.91
N ARG A 81 -23.32 -5.06 -5.95
CA ARG A 81 -23.96 -4.13 -6.88
C ARG A 81 -23.68 -2.67 -6.52
N SER A 82 -23.71 -2.35 -5.23
CA SER A 82 -23.54 -0.99 -4.70
C SER A 82 -22.09 -0.65 -4.29
N THR A 83 -21.21 -1.65 -4.21
CA THR A 83 -19.84 -1.51 -3.76
C THR A 83 -18.88 -2.20 -4.73
N CYS A 84 -17.78 -1.52 -5.06
CA CYS A 84 -16.67 -2.08 -5.81
C CYS A 84 -15.44 -2.15 -4.92
N LEU A 85 -14.84 -3.33 -4.81
CA LEU A 85 -13.61 -3.55 -4.07
C LEU A 85 -12.43 -3.62 -5.03
N TYR A 86 -11.38 -2.86 -4.75
CA TYR A 86 -10.09 -2.88 -5.44
C TYR A 86 -9.03 -3.42 -4.49
N ILE A 87 -8.35 -4.46 -4.91
CA ILE A 87 -7.35 -5.18 -4.12
C ILE A 87 -6.00 -5.02 -4.79
N LEU A 88 -5.05 -4.43 -4.07
CA LEU A 88 -3.66 -4.27 -4.46
C LEU A 88 -2.81 -5.19 -3.57
N PRO A 89 -2.58 -6.43 -3.97
CA PRO A 89 -1.99 -7.40 -3.06
C PRO A 89 -0.50 -7.17 -2.79
N MET A 90 0.16 -6.34 -3.61
CA MET A 90 1.59 -6.07 -3.45
C MET A 90 1.97 -4.76 -4.16
N ASP A 91 2.09 -3.69 -3.38
CA ASP A 91 2.46 -2.37 -3.90
C ASP A 91 3.93 -2.27 -4.28
N ASN A 92 4.78 -3.09 -3.65
CA ASN A 92 6.24 -3.06 -3.78
C ASN A 92 6.83 -4.41 -4.24
N PRO A 93 6.50 -4.89 -5.44
CA PRO A 93 6.93 -6.23 -5.86
C PRO A 93 8.44 -6.40 -6.03
N ASP A 94 9.17 -5.34 -6.38
CA ASP A 94 10.64 -5.40 -6.41
C ASP A 94 11.22 -5.53 -5.01
N GLY A 95 10.77 -4.72 -4.08
CA GLY A 95 11.20 -4.77 -2.69
C GLY A 95 10.91 -6.11 -2.04
N VAL A 96 9.70 -6.64 -2.23
CA VAL A 96 9.32 -7.99 -1.75
C VAL A 96 10.27 -9.05 -2.31
N THR A 97 10.62 -8.97 -3.59
CA THR A 97 11.59 -9.89 -4.19
C THR A 97 12.96 -9.79 -3.52
N ILE A 98 13.40 -8.59 -3.18
CA ILE A 98 14.67 -8.38 -2.46
C ILE A 98 14.60 -8.95 -1.05
N SER A 99 13.51 -8.71 -0.33
CA SER A 99 13.32 -9.22 1.04
C SER A 99 13.33 -10.75 1.10
N GLN A 100 12.79 -11.42 0.07
CA GLN A 100 12.70 -12.88 0.02
C GLN A 100 13.93 -13.56 -0.57
N TYR A 101 14.55 -12.97 -1.59
CA TYR A 101 15.57 -13.64 -2.42
C TYR A 101 16.89 -12.85 -2.51
N GLY A 102 16.99 -11.74 -1.76
CA GLY A 102 18.15 -10.87 -1.84
C GLY A 102 18.28 -10.19 -3.20
N ALA A 103 19.48 -9.71 -3.49
CA ALA A 103 19.79 -9.03 -4.75
C ALA A 103 19.70 -9.97 -5.96
N SER A 104 19.87 -11.28 -5.79
CA SER A 104 19.79 -12.28 -6.87
C SER A 104 18.42 -12.33 -7.53
N GLY A 105 17.35 -11.99 -6.80
CA GLY A 105 15.99 -11.90 -7.33
C GLY A 105 15.76 -10.73 -8.30
N ILE A 106 16.69 -9.79 -8.43
CA ILE A 106 16.58 -8.61 -9.30
C ILE A 106 17.23 -8.89 -10.67
N ARG A 107 16.45 -8.66 -11.73
CA ARG A 107 16.84 -8.92 -13.12
C ARG A 107 17.81 -7.86 -13.65
N ASN A 108 17.53 -6.59 -13.36
CA ASN A 108 18.33 -5.46 -13.81
C ASN A 108 19.70 -5.46 -13.12
N ALA A 109 20.77 -5.67 -13.88
CA ALA A 109 22.14 -5.81 -13.38
C ALA A 109 22.64 -4.55 -12.63
N LYS A 110 22.28 -3.33 -13.08
CA LYS A 110 22.67 -2.09 -12.44
C LYS A 110 21.97 -1.93 -11.08
N LEU A 111 20.68 -2.27 -10.99
CA LEU A 111 19.95 -2.28 -9.72
C LEU A 111 20.52 -3.34 -8.77
N ARG A 112 20.75 -4.56 -9.27
CA ARG A 112 21.31 -5.67 -8.50
C ARG A 112 22.62 -5.28 -7.81
N LYS A 113 23.56 -4.70 -8.57
CA LYS A 113 24.85 -4.22 -8.00
C LYS A 113 24.65 -3.16 -6.90
N LYS A 114 23.70 -2.24 -7.06
CA LYS A 114 23.39 -1.23 -6.02
C LYS A 114 22.79 -1.86 -4.78
N ILE A 115 21.84 -2.79 -4.95
CA ILE A 115 21.18 -3.50 -3.86
C ILE A 115 22.18 -4.36 -3.08
N GLN A 116 23.10 -5.04 -3.77
CA GLN A 116 24.20 -5.80 -3.13
C GLN A 116 25.07 -4.93 -2.24
N LYS A 117 25.39 -3.68 -2.67
CA LYS A 117 26.17 -2.73 -1.86
C LYS A 117 25.42 -2.23 -0.62
N ILE A 118 24.08 -2.18 -0.65
CA ILE A 118 23.27 -1.80 0.51
C ILE A 118 23.22 -2.95 1.51
N GLY A 119 23.01 -4.20 1.03
CA GLY A 119 22.84 -5.37 1.91
C GLY A 119 21.55 -5.35 2.74
N HIS A 120 21.55 -6.04 3.88
CA HIS A 120 20.44 -6.08 4.86
C HIS A 120 19.09 -6.58 4.28
N PHE A 121 19.12 -7.67 3.50
CA PHE A 121 17.95 -8.14 2.75
C PHE A 121 16.79 -8.62 3.64
N ASN A 122 17.09 -9.28 4.75
CA ASN A 122 16.09 -9.77 5.73
C ASN A 122 15.32 -8.64 6.42
N THR A 123 15.89 -7.45 6.49
CA THR A 123 15.23 -6.24 7.04
C THR A 123 14.73 -5.29 5.93
N TRP A 124 14.86 -5.67 4.66
CA TRP A 124 14.55 -4.81 3.52
C TRP A 124 13.10 -4.34 3.53
N LYS A 125 12.89 -3.04 3.70
CA LYS A 125 11.59 -2.37 3.75
C LYS A 125 11.28 -1.60 2.46
N ASN A 126 12.30 -1.11 1.81
CA ASN A 126 12.27 -0.17 0.70
C ASN A 126 12.02 -0.83 -0.68
N ASN A 127 11.88 -0.02 -1.73
CA ASN A 127 11.81 -0.52 -3.11
C ASN A 127 13.21 -0.86 -3.66
N ALA A 128 13.30 -1.24 -4.94
CA ALA A 128 14.58 -1.61 -5.57
C ALA A 128 15.58 -0.45 -5.71
N ARG A 129 15.15 0.78 -5.50
CA ARG A 129 16.04 1.96 -5.45
C ARG A 129 16.49 2.32 -4.04
N GLY A 130 16.14 1.52 -3.05
CA GLY A 130 16.41 1.80 -1.64
C GLY A 130 15.58 2.99 -1.12
N VAL A 131 14.35 3.15 -1.60
CA VAL A 131 13.44 4.22 -1.18
C VAL A 131 12.25 3.61 -0.45
N ASN A 132 11.95 4.12 0.76
CA ASN A 132 10.73 3.79 1.49
C ASN A 132 9.54 4.44 0.79
N ILE A 133 8.74 3.63 0.10
CA ILE A 133 7.57 4.09 -0.67
C ILE A 133 6.56 4.76 0.26
N ASN A 134 6.33 4.18 1.45
CA ASN A 134 5.36 4.69 2.41
C ASN A 134 5.77 6.04 3.05
N ASN A 135 6.92 6.59 2.69
CA ASN A 135 7.35 7.93 3.05
C ASN A 135 7.75 8.77 1.81
N ASN A 136 7.23 8.40 0.64
CA ASN A 136 7.53 9.08 -0.62
C ASN A 136 6.32 9.86 -1.19
N PHE A 137 5.20 9.93 -0.48
CA PHE A 137 4.02 10.70 -0.89
C PHE A 137 4.18 12.19 -0.61
N PRO A 138 3.44 13.07 -1.30
CA PRO A 138 3.65 14.52 -1.19
C PRO A 138 3.19 15.14 0.14
N ALA A 139 2.38 14.47 0.94
CA ALA A 139 1.90 14.98 2.22
C ALA A 139 3.05 15.23 3.21
N GLY A 140 3.38 16.48 3.50
CA GLY A 140 4.41 16.87 4.47
C GLY A 140 5.87 16.54 4.10
N PHE A 141 6.15 15.96 2.93
CA PHE A 141 7.48 15.50 2.51
C PHE A 141 8.59 16.55 2.62
N SER A 142 8.28 17.83 2.37
CA SER A 142 9.24 18.93 2.46
C SER A 142 9.64 19.27 3.90
N ALA A 143 8.76 19.03 4.86
CA ALA A 143 9.04 19.28 6.29
C ALA A 143 10.11 18.32 6.81
N ASP A 144 10.04 17.05 6.44
CA ASP A 144 11.06 16.04 6.80
C ASP A 144 12.42 16.35 6.21
N LYS A 145 12.47 16.81 4.97
CA LYS A 145 13.70 17.25 4.34
C LYS A 145 14.36 18.43 5.05
N LYS A 146 13.56 19.38 5.56
CA LYS A 146 14.06 20.51 6.34
C LYS A 146 14.60 20.05 7.69
N LYS A 147 13.92 19.10 8.38
CA LYS A 147 14.40 18.51 9.64
C LYS A 147 15.73 17.77 9.43
N ASP A 148 15.86 16.97 8.37
CA ASP A 148 17.09 16.25 8.04
C ASP A 148 18.25 17.22 7.77
N LYS A 149 18.01 18.29 6.99
CA LYS A 149 19.02 19.31 6.68
C LYS A 149 19.48 20.04 7.95
N LYS A 150 18.58 20.41 8.85
CA LYS A 150 18.93 21.03 10.15
C LYS A 150 19.81 20.11 11.00
N LYS A 151 19.63 18.78 10.91
CA LYS A 151 20.42 17.77 11.63
C LYS A 151 21.70 17.37 10.87
N GLY A 152 22.07 18.01 9.77
CA GLY A 152 23.23 17.68 8.93
C GLY A 152 23.15 16.30 8.26
N LYS A 153 21.98 15.66 8.22
CA LYS A 153 21.79 14.31 7.69
C LYS A 153 21.63 14.33 6.17
N LYS A 154 22.60 13.80 5.45
CA LYS A 154 22.47 13.45 4.04
C LYS A 154 22.06 11.99 3.92
N ARG A 155 20.77 11.72 3.85
CA ARG A 155 20.28 10.35 3.64
C ARG A 155 20.60 9.87 2.22
N LYS A 156 21.03 8.63 2.12
CA LYS A 156 21.30 7.90 0.87
C LYS A 156 20.32 6.73 0.74
N PRO A 157 20.15 6.16 -0.46
CA PRO A 157 19.42 4.91 -0.62
C PRO A 157 19.91 3.84 0.37
N ASP A 158 18.95 3.25 1.09
CA ASP A 158 19.19 2.23 2.11
C ASP A 158 18.09 1.15 2.10
N ALA A 159 18.15 0.23 3.06
CA ALA A 159 17.17 -0.85 3.17
C ALA A 159 15.84 -0.42 3.84
N THR A 160 15.78 0.70 4.58
CA THR A 160 14.67 0.96 5.51
C THR A 160 14.14 2.40 5.56
N THR A 161 14.98 3.43 5.50
CA THR A 161 14.62 4.78 5.95
C THR A 161 14.64 5.87 4.88
N TYR A 162 15.31 5.68 3.77
CA TYR A 162 15.46 6.71 2.75
C TYR A 162 14.14 7.01 2.03
N THR A 163 13.68 8.24 2.08
CA THR A 163 12.38 8.67 1.55
C THR A 163 12.42 9.13 0.08
N GLY A 164 13.59 9.08 -0.56
CA GLY A 164 13.77 9.54 -1.95
C GLY A 164 14.27 10.98 -2.05
N LYS A 165 14.62 11.41 -3.26
CA LYS A 165 15.12 12.77 -3.53
C LYS A 165 14.01 13.83 -3.46
N LYS A 166 12.81 13.47 -3.90
CA LYS A 166 11.62 14.33 -3.92
C LYS A 166 10.35 13.49 -3.71
N ALA A 167 9.26 14.14 -3.33
CA ALA A 167 7.97 13.50 -3.24
C ALA A 167 7.58 12.88 -4.58
N ALA A 168 6.89 11.75 -4.52
CA ALA A 168 6.44 10.98 -5.67
C ALA A 168 7.57 10.72 -6.70
N SER A 169 8.80 10.51 -6.23
CA SER A 169 9.92 10.17 -7.11
C SER A 169 9.84 8.76 -7.65
N GLU A 170 9.18 7.85 -6.93
CA GLU A 170 9.16 6.43 -7.22
C GLU A 170 8.01 6.05 -8.16
N LYS A 171 8.23 5.03 -8.99
CA LYS A 171 7.23 4.54 -9.93
C LYS A 171 6.00 4.00 -9.21
N GLU A 172 6.23 3.26 -8.13
CA GLU A 172 5.21 2.67 -7.29
C GLU A 172 4.34 3.76 -6.67
N THR A 173 4.93 4.79 -6.07
CA THR A 173 4.21 5.94 -5.51
C THR A 173 3.36 6.65 -6.57
N LYS A 174 3.91 6.89 -7.76
CA LYS A 174 3.17 7.50 -8.87
C LYS A 174 1.98 6.66 -9.32
N ALA A 175 2.18 5.34 -9.40
CA ALA A 175 1.12 4.41 -9.78
C ALA A 175 -0.04 4.44 -8.78
N LEU A 176 0.25 4.40 -7.47
CA LEU A 176 -0.74 4.50 -6.40
C LEU A 176 -1.48 5.85 -6.44
N ILE A 177 -0.75 6.97 -6.54
CA ILE A 177 -1.35 8.32 -6.65
C ILE A 177 -2.30 8.40 -7.85
N SER A 178 -1.85 7.96 -9.02
CA SER A 178 -2.63 7.98 -10.25
C SER A 178 -3.89 7.14 -10.15
N PHE A 179 -3.76 5.95 -9.56
CA PHE A 179 -4.86 5.04 -9.34
C PHE A 179 -5.92 5.63 -8.39
N ILE A 180 -5.52 6.11 -7.21
CA ILE A 180 -6.45 6.71 -6.24
C ILE A 180 -7.17 7.93 -6.82
N LYS A 181 -6.45 8.80 -7.55
CA LYS A 181 -7.07 9.94 -8.24
C LYS A 181 -8.14 9.51 -9.26
N ARG A 182 -7.86 8.44 -10.02
CA ARG A 182 -8.78 7.94 -11.06
C ARG A 182 -10.04 7.31 -10.48
N ILE A 183 -9.92 6.49 -9.42
CA ILE A 183 -11.08 5.75 -8.90
C ILE A 183 -11.83 6.49 -7.80
N SER A 184 -11.20 7.46 -7.12
CA SER A 184 -11.78 8.26 -6.04
C SER A 184 -12.48 7.39 -4.99
N PRO A 185 -11.77 6.52 -4.26
CA PRO A 185 -12.38 5.59 -3.30
C PRO A 185 -12.97 6.34 -2.12
N LYS A 186 -13.94 5.73 -1.45
CA LYS A 186 -14.53 6.25 -0.19
C LYS A 186 -13.78 5.79 1.06
N THR A 187 -12.98 4.75 0.93
CA THR A 187 -12.20 4.16 2.03
C THR A 187 -11.01 3.42 1.45
N VAL A 188 -9.88 3.53 2.13
CA VAL A 188 -8.65 2.78 1.84
C VAL A 188 -8.19 2.11 3.13
N LEU A 189 -7.87 0.82 3.07
CA LEU A 189 -7.29 0.03 4.15
C LEU A 189 -5.87 -0.37 3.75
N ASN A 190 -4.87 0.16 4.46
CA ASN A 190 -3.47 -0.16 4.25
C ASN A 190 -3.06 -1.27 5.22
N LEU A 191 -2.70 -2.45 4.69
CA LEU A 191 -2.29 -3.58 5.51
C LEU A 191 -0.78 -3.54 5.76
N HIS A 192 -0.44 -3.43 7.04
CA HIS A 192 0.93 -3.50 7.55
C HIS A 192 1.13 -4.70 8.48
N SER A 193 2.35 -4.99 8.84
CA SER A 193 2.74 -5.86 9.95
C SER A 193 3.97 -5.26 10.65
N THR A 194 4.03 -5.33 11.96
CA THR A 194 3.39 -6.12 12.99
C THR A 194 2.62 -5.23 13.96
N GLY A 195 1.94 -5.80 15.00
CA GLY A 195 1.55 -5.01 16.17
C GLY A 195 0.09 -5.10 16.60
N SER A 196 -0.82 -5.65 15.77
CA SER A 196 -2.27 -5.69 16.07
C SER A 196 -2.81 -4.31 16.44
N ILE A 197 -2.47 -3.30 15.62
CA ILE A 197 -2.75 -1.88 15.86
C ILE A 197 -3.52 -1.31 14.68
N LEU A 198 -4.48 -0.43 14.99
CA LEU A 198 -5.19 0.41 14.02
C LEU A 198 -4.69 1.85 14.13
N TYR A 199 -4.03 2.35 13.09
CA TYR A 199 -3.72 3.76 12.91
C TYR A 199 -4.90 4.40 12.20
N TRP A 200 -5.63 5.25 12.90
CA TRP A 200 -6.89 5.82 12.41
C TRP A 200 -7.01 7.32 12.71
N ASP A 201 -6.33 7.78 13.78
CA ASP A 201 -6.49 9.11 14.32
C ASP A 201 -5.50 10.08 13.68
N PHE A 202 -6.02 10.87 12.77
CA PHE A 202 -5.29 11.93 12.08
C PHE A 202 -5.83 13.29 12.53
N ASP A 203 -4.99 14.32 12.56
CA ASP A 203 -5.41 15.68 12.92
C ASP A 203 -6.17 16.33 11.75
N VAL A 204 -7.46 16.04 11.69
CA VAL A 204 -8.37 16.47 10.63
C VAL A 204 -9.67 17.03 11.20
N SER A 205 -10.50 17.65 10.34
CA SER A 205 -11.80 18.21 10.72
C SER A 205 -12.73 17.16 11.32
N SER A 206 -13.57 17.56 12.26
CA SER A 206 -14.49 16.69 13.02
C SER A 206 -15.28 15.70 12.17
N PRO A 207 -15.91 16.05 11.03
CA PRO A 207 -16.68 15.09 10.25
C PRO A 207 -15.83 13.93 9.69
N LEU A 208 -14.61 14.21 9.26
CA LEU A 208 -13.70 13.16 8.76
C LEU A 208 -13.15 12.31 9.91
N HIS A 209 -12.77 12.96 11.01
CA HIS A 209 -12.30 12.28 12.21
C HIS A 209 -13.35 11.31 12.77
N GLU A 210 -14.61 11.73 12.90
CA GLU A 210 -15.70 10.86 13.34
C GLU A 210 -15.94 9.67 12.41
N LYS A 211 -15.85 9.90 11.09
CA LYS A 211 -15.97 8.83 10.11
C LYS A 211 -14.87 7.79 10.30
N GLN A 212 -13.63 8.23 10.50
CA GLN A 212 -12.47 7.36 10.73
C GLN A 212 -12.62 6.60 12.06
N TYR A 213 -13.05 7.28 13.13
CA TYR A 213 -13.30 6.65 14.42
C TYR A 213 -14.35 5.54 14.35
N ARG A 214 -15.50 5.82 13.69
CA ARG A 214 -16.55 4.80 13.52
C ARG A 214 -16.03 3.57 12.75
N LEU A 215 -15.31 3.79 11.66
CA LEU A 215 -14.74 2.70 10.86
C LEU A 215 -13.73 1.87 11.68
N ALA A 216 -12.80 2.54 12.36
CA ALA A 216 -11.81 1.88 13.20
C ALA A 216 -12.45 1.11 14.37
N SER A 217 -13.49 1.68 14.98
CA SER A 217 -14.25 1.01 16.05
C SER A 217 -14.95 -0.26 15.56
N GLU A 218 -15.54 -0.24 14.37
CA GLU A 218 -16.15 -1.43 13.77
C GLU A 218 -15.11 -2.51 13.43
N ILE A 219 -13.94 -2.12 12.97
CA ILE A 219 -12.82 -3.04 12.72
C ILE A 219 -12.33 -3.65 14.04
N LYS A 220 -12.12 -2.81 15.07
CA LYS A 220 -11.70 -3.25 16.40
C LYS A 220 -12.64 -4.27 17.02
N LYS A 221 -13.95 -4.08 16.90
CA LYS A 221 -14.96 -5.05 17.40
C LYS A 221 -14.78 -6.46 16.84
N ARG A 222 -14.21 -6.58 15.63
CA ARG A 222 -14.06 -7.86 14.92
C ARG A 222 -12.69 -8.49 15.08
N ASN A 223 -11.61 -7.68 15.14
CA ASN A 223 -10.24 -8.17 15.17
C ASN A 223 -9.53 -7.94 16.50
N HIS A 224 -10.16 -7.22 17.43
CA HIS A 224 -9.63 -6.87 18.76
C HIS A 224 -8.30 -6.09 18.75
N TYR A 225 -7.97 -5.46 17.62
CA TYR A 225 -6.76 -4.65 17.52
C TYR A 225 -6.87 -3.39 18.38
N ARG A 226 -5.72 -2.97 18.91
CA ARG A 226 -5.63 -1.73 19.67
C ARG A 226 -5.75 -0.51 18.72
N MET A 227 -6.69 0.36 19.00
CA MET A 227 -6.75 1.66 18.34
C MET A 227 -5.66 2.57 18.94
N MET A 228 -4.83 3.14 18.06
CA MET A 228 -3.86 4.14 18.52
C MET A 228 -4.58 5.39 18.99
N PRO A 229 -4.17 5.97 20.15
CA PRO A 229 -4.67 7.27 20.55
C PRO A 229 -4.24 8.33 19.52
N LYS A 230 -4.87 9.48 19.54
CA LYS A 230 -4.51 10.62 18.70
C LYS A 230 -3.00 10.80 18.71
N SER A 231 -2.39 10.62 17.57
CA SER A 231 -0.96 10.88 17.42
C SER A 231 -0.76 12.38 17.44
N SER A 232 -0.16 12.90 18.49
CA SER A 232 0.38 14.25 18.51
C SER A 232 1.58 14.39 17.58
N SER A 233 2.06 13.29 17.02
CA SER A 233 3.22 13.25 16.17
C SER A 233 2.81 13.28 14.71
N THR A 234 2.78 14.43 14.18
CA THR A 234 3.10 14.76 12.79
C THR A 234 4.50 14.27 12.37
N GLU A 235 5.06 13.25 13.03
CA GLU A 235 6.47 12.87 12.87
C GLU A 235 6.76 12.01 11.65
N GLU A 236 5.76 11.38 11.06
CA GLU A 236 5.91 10.63 9.82
C GLU A 236 5.14 11.29 8.67
N HIS A 237 5.69 12.34 8.12
CA HIS A 237 5.16 12.96 6.92
C HIS A 237 5.61 12.18 5.66
N GLY A 238 4.76 12.20 4.62
CA GLY A 238 5.00 11.53 3.36
C GLY A 238 4.45 10.10 3.30
N GLY A 239 3.67 9.69 4.29
CA GLY A 239 2.98 8.40 4.32
C GLY A 239 1.85 8.31 3.29
N PHE A 240 1.51 7.08 2.88
CA PHE A 240 0.36 6.86 2.00
C PHE A 240 -0.94 7.26 2.71
N ALA A 241 -1.12 6.82 3.96
CA ALA A 241 -2.27 7.19 4.76
C ALA A 241 -2.34 8.71 5.00
N ASP A 242 -1.21 9.36 5.29
CA ASP A 242 -1.16 10.82 5.45
C ASP A 242 -1.67 11.53 4.19
N TRP A 243 -1.19 11.09 3.02
CA TRP A 243 -1.62 11.67 1.75
C TRP A 243 -3.11 11.44 1.47
N LEU A 244 -3.64 10.26 1.79
CA LEU A 244 -5.06 9.94 1.64
C LEU A 244 -5.91 10.87 2.53
N VAL A 245 -5.52 11.05 3.76
CA VAL A 245 -6.29 11.82 4.74
C VAL A 245 -6.15 13.32 4.52
N TYR A 246 -4.93 13.84 4.47
CA TYR A 246 -4.69 15.29 4.42
C TYR A 246 -4.96 15.90 3.05
N GLU A 247 -4.59 15.19 1.97
CA GLU A 247 -4.70 15.71 0.61
C GLU A 247 -5.98 15.25 -0.11
N LYS A 248 -6.48 14.05 0.19
CA LYS A 248 -7.61 13.46 -0.51
C LYS A 248 -8.90 13.42 0.30
N LYS A 249 -8.83 13.66 1.61
CA LYS A 249 -9.97 13.65 2.54
C LYS A 249 -10.76 12.33 2.53
N ILE A 250 -10.02 11.23 2.48
CA ILE A 250 -10.54 9.85 2.41
C ILE A 250 -10.42 9.17 3.76
#